data_66e444f0aec7796f43635c44e0f41908
#
_entry.id   66e444f0aec7796f43635c44e0f41908
#
_cell.length_a   1.000
_cell.length_b   1.000
_cell.length_c   1.000
_cell.angle_alpha   90.00
_cell.angle_beta   90.00
_cell.angle_gamma   90.00
#
_symmetry.space_group_name_H-M   'P 1'
#
loop_
_entity.id
_entity.type
_entity.pdbx_description
1 polymer ?
#
loop_
_entity_poly.entity_id
_entity_poly.type
_entity_poly.pdbx_seq_one_letter_code
_entity_poly.pdbx_strand_id
1 'polypeptide(L)'
;MEKRYFALDIGGTKTKYALLGEKGEILSTYEKDTEAQRGGSFILENVKGEIRRVLEELKGELTEGAEDGKEVAATVEQKAAATVEQKAAAKVEHKAETRAESLLAGICISTAGMVDEIKGEIIHAGPQIPEYKGTKWKEEIERTFSIPCEVENDVKCAGLGEYSFGSGKGAGSMLCLTIGTGIGGSFILNGEVYHGTSHSAMEIGYMQIPGGMFQRMASTSALVKRVASRKGEAEELWNGKRIFEEVAKEDKICLEELDRLCDALSIGLSNLCYAFNPECIVLGGGIMEQKDILLPKIWGHLQEHLVPIVAENTRLLAASLGNRAGLLGAYVHFHNRQKSKD
;
A
#
# COMPACT_ATOMS: atom_id res chain seq x y z
N MET A 1 9.37 26.72 0.56
CA MET A 1 9.30 25.65 1.55
C MET A 1 9.02 24.35 0.81
N GLU A 2 9.70 23.25 1.17
CA GLU A 2 9.46 21.95 0.56
C GLU A 2 8.07 21.44 0.93
N LYS A 3 7.32 20.97 -0.06
CA LYS A 3 6.01 20.38 0.12
C LYS A 3 6.15 19.01 0.77
N ARG A 4 5.24 18.69 1.67
CA ARG A 4 5.19 17.38 2.33
C ARG A 4 3.86 16.69 2.00
N TYR A 5 3.88 15.36 2.03
CA TYR A 5 2.72 14.51 1.76
C TYR A 5 2.54 13.53 2.89
N PHE A 6 1.31 13.34 3.33
CA PHE A 6 1.01 12.37 4.37
C PHE A 6 0.44 11.12 3.72
N ALA A 7 1.22 10.04 3.73
CA ALA A 7 0.84 8.76 3.15
C ALA A 7 0.38 7.78 4.23
N LEU A 8 -0.66 7.02 3.91
CA LEU A 8 -1.25 6.00 4.76
C LEU A 8 -1.37 4.68 4.00
N ASP A 9 -1.16 3.56 4.70
CA ASP A 9 -1.41 2.20 4.18
C ASP A 9 -2.29 1.45 5.19
N ILE A 10 -3.59 1.38 4.89
CA ILE A 10 -4.65 0.89 5.79
C ILE A 10 -4.89 -0.60 5.52
N GLY A 11 -4.24 -1.45 6.29
CA GLY A 11 -4.48 -2.88 6.29
C GLY A 11 -5.51 -3.33 7.34
N GLY A 12 -5.90 -4.60 7.29
CA GLY A 12 -6.87 -5.17 8.25
C GLY A 12 -6.37 -5.27 9.70
N THR A 13 -5.04 -5.29 9.93
CA THR A 13 -4.46 -5.42 11.28
C THR A 13 -3.76 -4.13 11.71
N LYS A 14 -2.92 -3.58 10.83
CA LYS A 14 -2.12 -2.38 11.06
C LYS A 14 -2.41 -1.33 10.01
N THR A 15 -2.41 -0.09 10.43
CA THR A 15 -2.32 1.08 9.55
C THR A 15 -0.93 1.68 9.70
N LYS A 16 -0.24 1.83 8.58
CA LYS A 16 1.08 2.46 8.51
C LYS A 16 0.93 3.88 8.03
N TYR A 17 1.77 4.75 8.54
CA TYR A 17 1.78 6.17 8.25
C TYR A 17 3.18 6.61 7.89
N ALA A 18 3.29 7.54 6.94
CA ALA A 18 4.56 8.17 6.59
C ALA A 18 4.35 9.65 6.24
N LEU A 19 5.27 10.48 6.69
CA LEU A 19 5.45 11.82 6.13
C LEU A 19 6.50 11.73 5.03
N LEU A 20 6.14 12.17 3.84
CA LEU A 20 6.99 12.12 2.65
C LEU A 20 7.36 13.53 2.21
N GLY A 21 8.58 13.69 1.68
CA GLY A 21 9.03 14.89 1.01
C GLY A 21 8.57 14.95 -0.44
N GLU A 22 8.97 16.01 -1.13
CA GLU A 22 8.51 16.34 -2.49
C GLU A 22 8.99 15.35 -3.57
N LYS A 23 10.00 14.53 -3.28
CA LYS A 23 10.52 13.49 -4.19
C LYS A 23 10.14 12.06 -3.74
N GLY A 24 9.25 11.93 -2.76
CA GLY A 24 8.83 10.65 -2.20
C GLY A 24 9.81 10.07 -1.17
N GLU A 25 10.79 10.84 -0.69
CA GLU A 25 11.65 10.43 0.41
C GLU A 25 10.84 10.33 1.70
N ILE A 26 11.05 9.25 2.44
CA ILE A 26 10.37 9.02 3.72
C ILE A 26 11.07 9.82 4.82
N LEU A 27 10.41 10.86 5.34
CA LEU A 27 10.92 11.72 6.40
C LEU A 27 10.69 11.10 7.77
N SER A 28 9.52 10.52 7.98
CA SER A 28 9.18 9.76 9.19
C SER A 28 8.16 8.68 8.90
N THR A 29 8.13 7.64 9.73
CA THR A 29 7.16 6.55 9.60
C THR A 29 6.82 5.97 10.97
N TYR A 30 5.57 5.54 11.13
CA TYR A 30 5.09 4.82 12.31
C TYR A 30 3.89 3.95 11.93
N GLU A 31 3.46 3.09 12.84
CA GLU A 31 2.28 2.24 12.64
C GLU A 31 1.41 2.19 13.89
N LYS A 32 0.12 1.93 13.69
CA LYS A 32 -0.87 1.70 14.74
C LYS A 32 -1.76 0.51 14.39
N ASP A 33 -2.40 -0.08 15.39
CA ASP A 33 -3.44 -1.08 15.16
C ASP A 33 -4.61 -0.43 14.41
N THR A 34 -5.11 -1.09 13.36
CA THR A 34 -6.25 -0.60 12.60
C THR A 34 -7.55 -0.71 13.39
N GLU A 35 -7.63 -1.69 14.31
CA GLU A 35 -8.87 -2.05 15.03
C GLU A 35 -10.04 -2.28 14.06
N ALA A 36 -9.75 -3.01 12.98
CA ALA A 36 -10.63 -3.20 11.82
C ALA A 36 -12.05 -3.67 12.17
N GLN A 37 -12.19 -4.45 13.25
CA GLN A 37 -13.48 -4.96 13.73
C GLN A 37 -14.45 -3.86 14.17
N ARG A 38 -13.95 -2.64 14.41
CA ARG A 38 -14.77 -1.47 14.75
C ARG A 38 -15.39 -0.78 13.53
N GLY A 39 -15.04 -1.25 12.33
CA GLY A 39 -15.66 -0.84 11.07
C GLY A 39 -15.08 0.42 10.42
N GLY A 40 -15.57 0.69 9.21
CA GLY A 40 -15.02 1.75 8.34
C GLY A 40 -15.12 3.15 8.93
N SER A 41 -16.24 3.50 9.57
CA SER A 41 -16.44 4.82 10.18
C SER A 41 -15.44 5.10 11.30
N PHE A 42 -15.12 4.09 12.12
CA PHE A 42 -14.13 4.21 13.17
C PHE A 42 -12.72 4.45 12.60
N ILE A 43 -12.35 3.69 11.57
CA ILE A 43 -11.04 3.85 10.92
C ILE A 43 -10.91 5.26 10.33
N LEU A 44 -11.96 5.75 9.68
CA LEU A 44 -12.00 7.11 9.11
C LEU A 44 -11.76 8.19 10.18
N GLU A 45 -12.44 8.10 11.32
CA GLU A 45 -12.25 9.09 12.40
C GLU A 45 -10.86 9.00 13.04
N ASN A 46 -10.29 7.80 13.20
CA ASN A 46 -8.91 7.62 13.65
C ASN A 46 -7.91 8.28 12.68
N VAL A 47 -8.08 8.07 11.38
CA VAL A 47 -7.23 8.69 10.35
C VAL A 47 -7.36 10.22 10.38
N LYS A 48 -8.57 10.76 10.55
CA LYS A 48 -8.76 12.21 10.73
C LYS A 48 -8.01 12.72 11.98
N GLY A 49 -8.01 11.95 13.06
CA GLY A 49 -7.22 12.25 14.27
C GLY A 49 -5.72 12.31 14.00
N GLU A 50 -5.19 11.36 13.22
CA GLU A 50 -3.77 11.33 12.85
C GLU A 50 -3.38 12.52 11.94
N ILE A 51 -4.24 12.88 10.99
CA ILE A 51 -4.01 14.06 10.14
C ILE A 51 -3.94 15.33 10.99
N ARG A 52 -4.85 15.51 11.96
CA ARG A 52 -4.80 16.67 12.89
C ARG A 52 -3.48 16.70 13.67
N ARG A 53 -3.06 15.55 14.21
CA ARG A 53 -1.78 15.44 14.95
C ARG A 53 -0.59 15.87 14.09
N VAL A 54 -0.50 15.37 12.84
CA VAL A 54 0.58 15.73 11.92
C VAL A 54 0.56 17.21 11.57
N LEU A 55 -0.63 17.80 11.36
CA LEU A 55 -0.76 19.23 11.11
C LEU A 55 -0.31 20.06 12.30
N GLU A 56 -0.58 19.64 13.54
CA GLU A 56 -0.10 20.30 14.77
C GLU A 56 1.42 20.21 14.90
N GLU A 57 2.01 19.06 14.62
CA GLU A 57 3.47 18.88 14.61
C GLU A 57 4.15 19.82 13.59
N LEU A 58 3.60 19.90 12.37
CA LEU A 58 4.11 20.81 11.33
C LEU A 58 3.98 22.29 11.71
N LYS A 59 2.91 22.67 12.46
CA LYS A 59 2.76 24.02 13.03
C LYS A 59 3.83 24.30 14.07
N GLY A 60 4.12 23.35 14.96
CA GLY A 60 5.17 23.45 15.96
C GLY A 60 6.56 23.71 15.35
N GLU A 61 6.93 22.95 14.33
CA GLU A 61 8.20 23.15 13.60
C GLU A 61 8.34 24.57 13.03
N LEU A 62 7.22 25.18 12.59
CA LEU A 62 7.22 26.56 12.06
C LEU A 62 7.38 27.62 13.13
N THR A 63 6.88 27.39 14.34
CA THR A 63 6.98 28.35 15.44
C THR A 63 8.36 28.33 16.08
N GLU A 64 8.97 27.16 16.28
CA GLU A 64 10.33 27.02 16.80
C GLU A 64 11.38 27.63 15.85
N GLY A 65 11.28 27.40 14.55
CA GLY A 65 12.16 28.00 13.54
C GLY A 65 11.97 29.52 13.36
N ALA A 66 10.89 30.12 13.92
CA ALA A 66 10.67 31.55 13.93
C ALA A 66 11.23 32.26 15.18
N GLU A 67 11.46 31.52 16.28
CA GLU A 67 12.06 32.05 17.52
C GLU A 67 13.58 32.16 17.40
N ASP A 68 14.24 31.21 16.74
CA ASP A 68 15.69 31.29 16.46
C ASP A 68 16.08 32.48 15.56
N GLY A 69 15.12 33.08 14.85
CA GLY A 69 15.31 34.27 14.01
C GLY A 69 15.07 35.61 14.73
N LYS A 70 14.62 35.61 16.00
CA LYS A 70 14.20 36.83 16.73
C LYS A 70 15.20 37.40 17.75
N GLU A 71 16.38 36.81 17.89
CA GLU A 71 17.37 37.28 18.87
C GLU A 71 18.17 38.55 18.42
N VAL A 72 17.77 39.22 17.36
CA VAL A 72 18.45 40.42 16.84
C VAL A 72 17.55 41.67 16.75
N ALA A 73 16.42 41.76 17.44
CA ALA A 73 15.65 43.00 17.45
C ALA A 73 14.79 43.16 18.70
N ALA A 74 15.39 43.40 19.83
CA ALA A 74 14.66 43.84 21.03
C ALA A 74 15.31 45.07 21.62
N THR A 75 14.84 46.27 21.21
CA THR A 75 14.79 47.44 22.07
C THR A 75 13.70 48.38 21.59
N VAL A 76 12.90 48.86 22.59
CA VAL A 76 11.99 50.05 22.58
C VAL A 76 10.53 49.75 22.20
N GLU A 77 9.76 49.91 23.24
CA GLU A 77 8.39 50.40 23.46
C GLU A 77 7.36 49.44 24.02
N GLN A 78 7.32 49.44 25.37
CA GLN A 78 6.17 49.00 26.17
C GLN A 78 5.18 50.14 26.34
N LYS A 79 3.93 49.95 25.92
CA LYS A 79 2.63 50.29 26.52
C LYS A 79 1.56 50.64 25.50
N ALA A 80 0.82 49.65 25.06
CA ALA A 80 -0.60 49.72 24.61
C ALA A 80 -1.06 48.32 24.17
N ALA A 81 -1.07 47.35 25.09
CA ALA A 81 -0.81 45.97 24.63
C ALA A 81 -2.01 45.01 24.59
N ALA A 82 -2.96 45.02 25.49
CA ALA A 82 -3.82 43.83 25.67
C ALA A 82 -4.80 43.51 24.53
N THR A 83 -5.32 44.50 23.82
CA THR A 83 -6.32 44.27 22.74
C THR A 83 -5.67 44.08 21.36
N VAL A 84 -4.47 44.58 21.17
CA VAL A 84 -3.67 44.42 19.94
C VAL A 84 -2.93 43.10 19.94
N GLU A 85 -2.46 42.67 21.13
CA GLU A 85 -1.80 41.36 21.31
C GLU A 85 -2.74 40.17 21.04
N GLN A 86 -3.98 40.20 21.53
CA GLN A 86 -4.96 39.16 21.25
C GLN A 86 -5.33 39.09 19.76
N LYS A 87 -5.49 40.23 19.09
CA LYS A 87 -5.72 40.27 17.64
C LYS A 87 -4.47 39.91 16.84
N ALA A 88 -3.29 40.23 17.35
CA ALA A 88 -2.03 39.84 16.72
C ALA A 88 -1.74 38.35 16.93
N ALA A 89 -1.98 37.80 18.11
CA ALA A 89 -1.88 36.38 18.40
C ALA A 89 -2.85 35.54 17.55
N ALA A 90 -4.13 35.92 17.50
CA ALA A 90 -5.12 35.24 16.64
C ALA A 90 -4.76 35.35 15.14
N LYS A 91 -4.16 36.44 14.70
CA LYS A 91 -3.70 36.63 13.31
C LYS A 91 -2.43 35.85 13.02
N VAL A 92 -1.56 35.65 14.00
CA VAL A 92 -0.36 34.81 13.93
C VAL A 92 -0.76 33.33 13.92
N GLU A 93 -1.69 32.92 14.79
CA GLU A 93 -2.24 31.55 14.80
C GLU A 93 -2.95 31.21 13.48
N HIS A 94 -3.83 32.08 12.99
CA HIS A 94 -4.51 31.86 11.70
C HIS A 94 -3.51 31.86 10.52
N LYS A 95 -2.45 32.68 10.56
CA LYS A 95 -1.39 32.66 9.55
C LYS A 95 -0.50 31.42 9.66
N ALA A 96 -0.29 30.89 10.86
CA ALA A 96 0.43 29.63 11.09
C ALA A 96 -0.41 28.43 10.65
N GLU A 97 -1.73 28.44 10.89
CA GLU A 97 -2.68 27.43 10.37
C GLU A 97 -2.64 27.34 8.85
N THR A 98 -2.88 28.45 8.17
CA THR A 98 -2.83 28.54 6.71
C THR A 98 -1.47 28.14 6.15
N ARG A 99 -0.39 28.40 6.90
CA ARG A 99 0.97 28.06 6.50
C ARG A 99 1.30 26.59 6.70
N ALA A 100 0.83 25.96 7.78
CA ALA A 100 0.98 24.52 8.03
C ALA A 100 0.18 23.69 7.01
N GLU A 101 -1.06 24.09 6.71
CA GLU A 101 -1.88 23.50 5.63
C GLU A 101 -1.21 23.63 4.26
N SER A 102 -0.49 24.75 4.01
CA SER A 102 0.28 24.93 2.79
C SER A 102 1.54 24.06 2.70
N LEU A 103 2.03 23.51 3.84
CA LEU A 103 3.16 22.58 3.88
C LEU A 103 2.75 21.12 3.64
N LEU A 104 1.52 20.74 4.01
CA LEU A 104 0.96 19.44 3.70
C LEU A 104 0.20 19.53 2.37
N ALA A 105 0.90 19.18 1.30
CA ALA A 105 0.42 19.37 -0.06
C ALA A 105 -0.59 18.30 -0.52
N GLY A 106 -0.67 17.17 0.20
CA GLY A 106 -1.60 16.11 -0.14
C GLY A 106 -1.64 14.97 0.86
N ILE A 107 -2.75 14.25 0.84
CA ILE A 107 -3.00 13.03 1.61
C ILE A 107 -3.14 11.86 0.63
N CYS A 108 -2.32 10.84 0.80
CA CYS A 108 -2.15 9.72 -0.11
C CYS A 108 -2.56 8.43 0.61
N ILE A 109 -3.67 7.81 0.21
CA ILE A 109 -4.23 6.66 0.92
C ILE A 109 -4.13 5.39 0.08
N SER A 110 -3.44 4.39 0.62
CA SER A 110 -3.48 2.99 0.24
C SER A 110 -4.43 2.28 1.19
N THR A 111 -5.37 1.48 0.69
CA THR A 111 -6.33 0.81 1.56
C THR A 111 -6.81 -0.52 1.00
N ALA A 112 -7.15 -1.45 1.91
CA ALA A 112 -7.82 -2.70 1.55
C ALA A 112 -9.18 -2.44 0.90
N GLY A 113 -9.63 -3.37 0.05
CA GLY A 113 -10.91 -3.32 -0.67
C GLY A 113 -10.79 -2.79 -2.09
N MET A 114 -11.89 -2.92 -2.85
CA MET A 114 -11.98 -2.35 -4.20
C MET A 114 -12.33 -0.87 -4.07
N VAL A 115 -11.53 -0.02 -4.70
CA VAL A 115 -11.64 1.44 -4.64
C VAL A 115 -12.09 1.99 -5.99
N ASP A 116 -13.11 2.86 -5.98
CA ASP A 116 -13.34 3.81 -7.08
C ASP A 116 -12.31 4.94 -6.90
N GLU A 117 -11.21 4.88 -7.64
CA GLU A 117 -10.08 5.81 -7.49
C GLU A 117 -10.41 7.23 -7.96
N ILE A 118 -11.51 7.40 -8.69
CA ILE A 118 -11.99 8.71 -9.14
C ILE A 118 -12.69 9.42 -7.99
N LYS A 119 -13.59 8.70 -7.30
CA LYS A 119 -14.36 9.22 -6.16
C LYS A 119 -13.60 9.08 -4.83
N GLY A 120 -12.60 8.22 -4.75
CA GLY A 120 -11.93 7.85 -3.50
C GLY A 120 -12.87 7.17 -2.51
N GLU A 121 -13.72 6.24 -3.02
CA GLU A 121 -14.75 5.54 -2.26
C GLU A 121 -14.53 4.03 -2.30
N ILE A 122 -14.78 3.34 -1.19
CA ILE A 122 -14.75 1.88 -1.13
C ILE A 122 -16.02 1.31 -1.75
N ILE A 123 -15.91 0.68 -2.92
CA ILE A 123 -17.07 0.09 -3.63
C ILE A 123 -17.34 -1.36 -3.22
N HIS A 124 -16.32 -2.08 -2.75
CA HIS A 124 -16.45 -3.43 -2.21
C HIS A 124 -15.32 -3.72 -1.21
N ALA A 125 -15.65 -4.45 -0.14
CA ALA A 125 -14.66 -4.93 0.83
C ALA A 125 -15.02 -6.33 1.34
N GLY A 126 -13.99 -7.09 1.71
CA GLY A 126 -14.16 -8.37 2.41
C GLY A 126 -14.61 -8.19 3.86
N PRO A 127 -14.92 -9.30 4.55
CA PRO A 127 -15.46 -9.26 5.91
C PRO A 127 -14.43 -8.84 6.97
N GLN A 128 -13.16 -8.64 6.60
CA GLN A 128 -12.09 -8.25 7.53
C GLN A 128 -12.30 -6.86 8.13
N ILE A 129 -12.98 -5.96 7.40
CA ILE A 129 -13.36 -4.63 7.87
C ILE A 129 -14.89 -4.51 7.72
N PRO A 130 -15.67 -4.67 8.80
CA PRO A 130 -17.11 -4.50 8.77
C PRO A 130 -17.51 -3.09 8.30
N GLU A 131 -18.62 -2.98 7.59
CA GLU A 131 -19.19 -1.70 7.13
C GLU A 131 -18.19 -0.78 6.41
N TYR A 132 -17.18 -1.37 5.73
CA TYR A 132 -16.16 -0.60 5.03
C TYR A 132 -16.65 -0.10 3.67
N LYS A 133 -17.52 -0.87 3.00
CA LYS A 133 -18.15 -0.46 1.74
C LYS A 133 -18.92 0.85 1.93
N GLY A 134 -18.74 1.79 1.00
CA GLY A 134 -19.39 3.11 1.02
C GLY A 134 -18.59 4.16 1.81
N THR A 135 -17.43 3.81 2.37
CA THR A 135 -16.54 4.79 3.02
C THR A 135 -15.98 5.74 1.95
N LYS A 136 -16.33 7.01 2.06
CA LYS A 136 -15.95 8.07 1.11
C LYS A 136 -14.72 8.81 1.59
N TRP A 137 -13.58 8.19 1.50
CA TRP A 137 -12.31 8.69 2.01
C TRP A 137 -11.97 10.09 1.50
N LYS A 138 -11.97 10.27 0.17
CA LYS A 138 -11.59 11.53 -0.47
C LYS A 138 -12.52 12.66 -0.08
N GLU A 139 -13.84 12.48 -0.23
CA GLU A 139 -14.86 13.48 0.13
C GLU A 139 -14.73 13.91 1.60
N GLU A 140 -14.60 12.96 2.51
CA GLU A 140 -14.55 13.21 3.95
C GLU A 140 -13.25 13.91 4.39
N ILE A 141 -12.11 13.53 3.79
CA ILE A 141 -10.82 14.14 4.13
C ILE A 141 -10.73 15.55 3.52
N GLU A 142 -11.06 15.72 2.24
CA GLU A 142 -11.01 17.02 1.57
C GLU A 142 -12.00 18.01 2.22
N ARG A 143 -13.21 17.57 2.60
CA ARG A 143 -14.18 18.38 3.31
C ARG A 143 -13.69 18.83 4.69
N THR A 144 -12.97 17.95 5.41
CA THR A 144 -12.55 18.23 6.80
C THR A 144 -11.31 19.11 6.87
N PHE A 145 -10.36 18.94 5.93
CA PHE A 145 -9.04 19.56 6.02
C PHE A 145 -8.71 20.54 4.89
N SER A 146 -9.54 20.60 3.84
CA SER A 146 -9.27 21.40 2.63
C SER A 146 -7.92 21.05 1.98
N ILE A 147 -7.42 19.82 2.19
CA ILE A 147 -6.18 19.29 1.62
C ILE A 147 -6.56 18.24 0.57
N PRO A 148 -5.97 18.28 -0.65
CA PRO A 148 -6.22 17.28 -1.68
C PRO A 148 -5.95 15.85 -1.17
N CYS A 149 -6.85 14.93 -1.47
CA CYS A 149 -6.73 13.52 -1.07
C CYS A 149 -6.94 12.62 -2.29
N GLU A 150 -6.09 11.60 -2.44
CA GLU A 150 -6.29 10.52 -3.42
C GLU A 150 -6.19 9.16 -2.73
N VAL A 151 -6.98 8.22 -3.23
CA VAL A 151 -7.19 6.91 -2.59
C VAL A 151 -7.08 5.81 -3.60
N GLU A 152 -6.32 4.76 -3.27
CA GLU A 152 -6.17 3.60 -4.15
C GLU A 152 -6.12 2.30 -3.33
N ASN A 153 -6.40 1.19 -3.99
CA ASN A 153 -6.28 -0.14 -3.43
C ASN A 153 -4.84 -0.48 -3.02
N ASP A 154 -4.67 -1.21 -1.92
CA ASP A 154 -3.38 -1.57 -1.33
C ASP A 154 -2.43 -2.34 -2.27
N VAL A 155 -2.96 -3.29 -3.05
CA VAL A 155 -2.14 -4.06 -4.02
C VAL A 155 -1.79 -3.22 -5.24
N LYS A 156 -2.68 -2.34 -5.68
CA LYS A 156 -2.40 -1.39 -6.76
C LYS A 156 -1.36 -0.37 -6.33
N CYS A 157 -1.46 0.14 -5.09
CA CYS A 157 -0.41 0.96 -4.49
C CYS A 157 0.93 0.20 -4.38
N ALA A 158 0.92 -1.04 -3.89
CA ALA A 158 2.15 -1.83 -3.81
C ALA A 158 2.81 -1.98 -5.19
N GLY A 159 2.01 -2.22 -6.23
CA GLY A 159 2.50 -2.26 -7.62
C GLY A 159 3.09 -0.93 -8.08
N LEU A 160 2.41 0.19 -7.87
CA LEU A 160 2.93 1.51 -8.23
C LEU A 160 4.24 1.84 -7.49
N GLY A 161 4.33 1.46 -6.22
CA GLY A 161 5.56 1.60 -5.43
C GLY A 161 6.72 0.83 -6.05
N GLU A 162 6.53 -0.47 -6.31
CA GLU A 162 7.54 -1.34 -6.92
C GLU A 162 7.90 -0.90 -8.36
N TYR A 163 6.94 -0.39 -9.12
CA TYR A 163 7.18 0.15 -10.44
C TYR A 163 8.06 1.42 -10.42
N SER A 164 7.80 2.32 -9.48
CA SER A 164 8.46 3.63 -9.44
C SER A 164 9.78 3.64 -8.68
N PHE A 165 9.86 2.87 -7.58
CA PHE A 165 10.99 2.91 -6.64
C PHE A 165 11.63 1.55 -6.38
N GLY A 166 11.00 0.45 -6.80
CA GLY A 166 11.41 -0.91 -6.48
C GLY A 166 11.87 -1.74 -7.68
N SER A 167 11.58 -3.03 -7.62
CA SER A 167 12.08 -4.05 -8.56
C SER A 167 11.54 -3.89 -9.98
N GLY A 168 10.40 -3.22 -10.17
CA GLY A 168 9.80 -2.95 -11.47
C GLY A 168 10.30 -1.69 -12.17
N LYS A 169 11.22 -0.96 -11.56
CA LYS A 169 11.68 0.33 -12.07
C LYS A 169 12.28 0.21 -13.47
N GLY A 170 11.78 1.04 -14.39
CA GLY A 170 12.24 1.10 -15.78
C GLY A 170 11.52 0.15 -16.72
N ALA A 171 10.58 -0.68 -16.27
CA ALA A 171 9.76 -1.53 -17.12
C ALA A 171 8.66 -0.71 -17.83
N GLY A 172 8.34 -1.03 -19.08
CA GLY A 172 7.20 -0.45 -19.78
C GLY A 172 5.86 -1.03 -19.30
N SER A 173 5.86 -2.31 -18.89
CA SER A 173 4.68 -2.97 -18.32
C SER A 173 5.06 -3.94 -17.21
N MET A 174 4.25 -3.97 -16.14
CA MET A 174 4.52 -4.80 -14.98
C MET A 174 3.24 -5.40 -14.40
N LEU A 175 3.28 -6.69 -14.11
CA LEU A 175 2.35 -7.34 -13.18
C LEU A 175 2.96 -7.34 -11.78
N CYS A 176 2.20 -6.93 -10.78
CA CYS A 176 2.60 -7.10 -9.39
C CYS A 176 1.54 -7.95 -8.68
N LEU A 177 1.99 -9.00 -7.98
CA LEU A 177 1.13 -9.85 -7.17
C LEU A 177 1.58 -9.80 -5.71
N THR A 178 0.61 -9.76 -4.80
CA THR A 178 0.85 -9.95 -3.36
C THR A 178 0.28 -11.29 -2.94
N ILE A 179 1.13 -12.13 -2.33
CA ILE A 179 0.78 -13.49 -1.90
C ILE A 179 0.82 -13.52 -0.37
N GLY A 180 -0.36 -13.60 0.22
CA GLY A 180 -0.57 -13.59 1.67
C GLY A 180 -1.76 -14.46 2.07
N THR A 181 -2.70 -13.93 2.84
CA THR A 181 -3.96 -14.59 3.18
C THR A 181 -4.78 -14.92 1.94
N GLY A 182 -4.75 -14.04 0.95
CA GLY A 182 -5.27 -14.22 -0.39
C GLY A 182 -4.18 -13.96 -1.44
N ILE A 183 -4.62 -13.72 -2.67
CA ILE A 183 -3.79 -13.25 -3.77
C ILE A 183 -4.44 -11.99 -4.33
N GLY A 184 -3.72 -10.88 -4.27
CA GLY A 184 -4.10 -9.65 -4.96
C GLY A 184 -3.17 -9.37 -6.13
N GLY A 185 -3.61 -8.55 -7.06
CA GLY A 185 -2.83 -8.19 -8.23
C GLY A 185 -2.98 -6.75 -8.65
N SER A 186 -2.01 -6.25 -9.39
CA SER A 186 -2.07 -5.00 -10.12
C SER A 186 -1.33 -5.12 -11.45
N PHE A 187 -1.81 -4.39 -12.45
CA PHE A 187 -1.13 -4.26 -13.73
C PHE A 187 -0.83 -2.79 -13.99
N ILE A 188 0.44 -2.50 -14.17
CA ILE A 188 0.94 -1.15 -14.47
C ILE A 188 1.43 -1.13 -15.91
N LEU A 189 0.93 -0.17 -16.68
CA LEU A 189 1.32 0.06 -18.06
C LEU A 189 1.76 1.53 -18.22
N ASN A 190 3.01 1.75 -18.57
CA ASN A 190 3.58 3.09 -18.75
C ASN A 190 3.40 4.02 -17.51
N GLY A 191 3.48 3.44 -16.31
CA GLY A 191 3.34 4.19 -15.06
C GLY A 191 1.92 4.36 -14.54
N GLU A 192 0.91 3.89 -15.28
CA GLU A 192 -0.50 4.00 -14.90
C GLU A 192 -1.07 2.62 -14.52
N VAL A 193 -1.91 2.60 -13.48
CA VAL A 193 -2.63 1.41 -13.05
C VAL A 193 -3.80 1.14 -14.00
N TYR A 194 -3.95 -0.10 -14.43
CA TYR A 194 -5.15 -0.53 -15.15
C TYR A 194 -6.27 -0.86 -14.18
N HIS A 195 -7.31 -0.01 -14.12
CA HIS A 195 -8.45 -0.16 -13.21
C HIS A 195 -9.60 -0.98 -13.80
N GLY A 196 -9.72 -1.04 -15.13
CA GLY A 196 -10.87 -1.64 -15.82
C GLY A 196 -12.14 -0.81 -15.66
N THR A 197 -13.25 -1.31 -16.19
CA THR A 197 -14.53 -0.57 -16.23
C THR A 197 -15.18 -0.39 -14.86
N SER A 198 -14.97 -1.33 -13.95
CA SER A 198 -15.60 -1.38 -12.62
C SER A 198 -14.60 -1.15 -11.47
N HIS A 199 -13.43 -0.58 -11.76
CA HIS A 199 -12.35 -0.36 -10.80
C HIS A 199 -11.82 -1.65 -10.13
N SER A 200 -12.26 -2.83 -10.61
CA SER A 200 -11.93 -4.15 -10.05
C SER A 200 -10.99 -4.98 -10.94
N ALA A 201 -10.32 -4.35 -11.91
CA ALA A 201 -9.30 -5.07 -12.67
C ALA A 201 -8.21 -5.61 -11.74
N MET A 202 -7.67 -6.76 -12.10
CA MET A 202 -6.63 -7.49 -11.35
C MET A 202 -7.07 -8.08 -10.01
N GLU A 203 -8.36 -8.28 -9.78
CA GLU A 203 -8.88 -9.15 -8.72
C GLU A 203 -8.64 -10.63 -9.06
N ILE A 204 -7.39 -10.94 -9.36
CA ILE A 204 -6.93 -12.22 -9.91
C ILE A 204 -7.07 -13.39 -8.91
N GLY A 205 -7.16 -13.10 -7.62
CA GLY A 205 -7.43 -14.11 -6.61
C GLY A 205 -8.71 -14.91 -6.87
N TYR A 206 -9.67 -14.32 -7.59
CA TYR A 206 -10.94 -14.97 -7.97
C TYR A 206 -10.87 -15.77 -9.27
N MET A 207 -9.75 -15.71 -10.02
CA MET A 207 -9.60 -16.52 -11.23
C MET A 207 -9.76 -18.01 -10.92
N GLN A 208 -10.32 -18.75 -11.88
CA GLN A 208 -10.40 -20.20 -11.79
C GLN A 208 -9.17 -20.80 -12.49
N ILE A 209 -8.49 -21.69 -11.78
CA ILE A 209 -7.39 -22.51 -12.31
C ILE A 209 -7.71 -23.98 -12.04
N PRO A 210 -6.98 -24.94 -12.58
CA PRO A 210 -7.16 -26.35 -12.24
C PRO A 210 -7.14 -26.57 -10.74
N GLY A 211 -8.19 -27.20 -10.23
CA GLY A 211 -8.36 -27.46 -8.79
C GLY A 211 -9.19 -26.41 -8.04
N GLY A 212 -9.48 -25.24 -8.61
CA GLY A 212 -10.36 -24.24 -7.99
C GLY A 212 -9.93 -22.79 -8.16
N MET A 213 -10.40 -21.97 -7.25
CA MET A 213 -10.10 -20.52 -7.24
C MET A 213 -8.61 -20.29 -6.94
N PHE A 214 -7.97 -19.41 -7.70
CA PHE A 214 -6.52 -19.17 -7.64
C PHE A 214 -6.01 -18.91 -6.23
N GLN A 215 -6.62 -18.01 -5.47
CA GLN A 215 -6.18 -17.75 -4.09
C GLN A 215 -6.41 -18.94 -3.12
N ARG A 216 -7.36 -19.81 -3.41
CA ARG A 216 -7.61 -21.04 -2.61
C ARG A 216 -6.60 -22.16 -2.96
N MET A 217 -5.92 -22.04 -4.08
CA MET A 217 -4.89 -22.99 -4.50
C MET A 217 -3.48 -22.51 -4.16
N ALA A 218 -3.21 -21.20 -4.29
CA ALA A 218 -1.86 -20.66 -4.34
C ALA A 218 -1.56 -19.55 -3.29
N SER A 219 -2.46 -19.26 -2.33
CA SER A 219 -2.15 -18.33 -1.23
C SER A 219 -1.37 -19.01 -0.09
N THR A 220 -0.75 -18.21 0.77
CA THR A 220 -0.10 -18.70 2.00
C THR A 220 -1.09 -19.41 2.91
N SER A 221 -2.31 -18.87 3.05
CA SER A 221 -3.37 -19.54 3.84
C SER A 221 -3.77 -20.89 3.26
N ALA A 222 -3.81 -21.01 1.93
CA ALA A 222 -4.08 -22.31 1.29
C ALA A 222 -2.96 -23.32 1.55
N LEU A 223 -1.70 -22.88 1.53
CA LEU A 223 -0.55 -23.72 1.89
C LEU A 223 -0.65 -24.21 3.34
N VAL A 224 -0.87 -23.29 4.28
CA VAL A 224 -1.03 -23.60 5.72
C VAL A 224 -2.11 -24.65 5.94
N LYS A 225 -3.29 -24.42 5.37
CA LYS A 225 -4.42 -25.34 5.49
C LYS A 225 -4.12 -26.75 4.95
N ARG A 226 -3.45 -26.85 3.80
CA ARG A 226 -3.10 -28.16 3.22
C ARG A 226 -2.05 -28.89 4.04
N VAL A 227 -1.01 -28.19 4.51
CA VAL A 227 0.02 -28.79 5.37
C VAL A 227 -0.60 -29.29 6.67
N ALA A 228 -1.37 -28.47 7.39
CA ALA A 228 -2.06 -28.85 8.63
C ALA A 228 -2.95 -30.09 8.43
N SER A 229 -3.78 -30.07 7.38
CA SER A 229 -4.66 -31.20 7.04
C SER A 229 -3.88 -32.50 6.78
N ARG A 230 -2.78 -32.44 6.01
CA ARG A 230 -1.97 -33.64 5.70
C ARG A 230 -1.17 -34.15 6.90
N LYS A 231 -0.80 -33.25 7.83
CA LYS A 231 -0.15 -33.60 9.10
C LYS A 231 -1.14 -34.14 10.15
N GLY A 232 -2.45 -33.93 9.95
CA GLY A 232 -3.48 -34.26 10.94
C GLY A 232 -3.41 -33.36 12.19
N GLU A 233 -2.91 -32.13 12.02
CA GLU A 233 -2.75 -31.13 13.09
C GLU A 233 -3.73 -29.98 12.90
N ALA A 234 -4.00 -29.20 13.97
CA ALA A 234 -4.83 -28.00 13.90
C ALA A 234 -4.16 -26.87 13.09
N GLU A 235 -4.96 -26.14 12.31
CA GLU A 235 -4.45 -25.10 11.40
C GLU A 235 -3.72 -23.99 12.15
N GLU A 236 -4.17 -23.66 13.38
CA GLU A 236 -3.60 -22.62 14.24
C GLU A 236 -2.15 -22.90 14.67
N LEU A 237 -1.73 -24.16 14.59
CA LEU A 237 -0.35 -24.56 14.89
C LEU A 237 0.60 -24.29 13.73
N TRP A 238 0.07 -23.94 12.55
CA TRP A 238 0.83 -23.75 11.34
C TRP A 238 0.78 -22.31 10.85
N ASN A 239 1.88 -21.85 10.29
CA ASN A 239 2.01 -20.59 9.58
C ASN A 239 3.12 -20.71 8.51
N GLY A 240 3.24 -19.72 7.66
CA GLY A 240 4.26 -19.74 6.61
C GLY A 240 5.68 -19.98 7.15
N LYS A 241 6.05 -19.28 8.24
CA LYS A 241 7.39 -19.42 8.84
C LYS A 241 7.69 -20.85 9.26
N ARG A 242 6.79 -21.49 10.04
CA ARG A 242 6.94 -22.89 10.47
C ARG A 242 7.06 -23.85 9.29
N ILE A 243 6.30 -23.63 8.22
CA ILE A 243 6.38 -24.47 7.02
C ILE A 243 7.78 -24.42 6.41
N PHE A 244 8.38 -23.23 6.27
CA PHE A 244 9.73 -23.12 5.74
C PHE A 244 10.82 -23.62 6.68
N GLU A 245 10.59 -23.58 8.01
CA GLU A 245 11.46 -24.24 8.98
C GLU A 245 11.43 -25.78 8.81
N GLU A 246 10.27 -26.36 8.51
CA GLU A 246 10.14 -27.79 8.22
C GLU A 246 10.68 -28.13 6.81
N VAL A 247 10.53 -27.26 5.82
CA VAL A 247 11.15 -27.40 4.49
C VAL A 247 12.69 -27.48 4.63
N ALA A 248 13.29 -26.66 5.47
CA ALA A 248 14.73 -26.68 5.74
C ALA A 248 15.19 -27.97 6.42
N LYS A 249 14.28 -28.73 7.07
CA LYS A 249 14.53 -30.05 7.66
C LYS A 249 14.17 -31.20 6.70
N GLU A 250 13.91 -30.89 5.44
CA GLU A 250 13.54 -31.84 4.39
C GLU A 250 12.23 -32.60 4.68
N ASP A 251 11.28 -31.95 5.40
CA ASP A 251 9.97 -32.54 5.65
C ASP A 251 9.22 -32.77 4.33
N LYS A 252 8.91 -34.02 4.05
CA LYS A 252 8.34 -34.43 2.78
C LYS A 252 6.98 -33.79 2.49
N ILE A 253 6.11 -33.67 3.50
CA ILE A 253 4.77 -33.07 3.33
C ILE A 253 4.90 -31.58 3.00
N CYS A 254 5.74 -30.86 3.73
CA CYS A 254 5.96 -29.44 3.51
C CYS A 254 6.59 -29.17 2.13
N LEU A 255 7.55 -30.00 1.71
CA LEU A 255 8.16 -29.90 0.37
C LEU A 255 7.15 -30.13 -0.76
N GLU A 256 6.32 -31.16 -0.65
CA GLU A 256 5.29 -31.50 -1.64
C GLU A 256 4.21 -30.42 -1.74
N GLU A 257 3.76 -29.87 -0.61
CA GLU A 257 2.74 -28.81 -0.60
C GLU A 257 3.31 -27.45 -1.06
N LEU A 258 4.59 -27.19 -0.80
CA LEU A 258 5.28 -26.02 -1.34
C LEU A 258 5.42 -26.11 -2.86
N ASP A 259 5.79 -27.27 -3.38
CA ASP A 259 5.89 -27.52 -4.82
C ASP A 259 4.52 -27.33 -5.51
N ARG A 260 3.47 -27.89 -4.94
CA ARG A 260 2.09 -27.71 -5.39
C ARG A 260 1.64 -26.24 -5.39
N LEU A 261 2.09 -25.44 -4.39
CA LEU A 261 1.83 -23.99 -4.36
C LEU A 261 2.54 -23.30 -5.53
N CYS A 262 3.82 -23.65 -5.79
CA CYS A 262 4.60 -23.06 -6.88
C CYS A 262 4.00 -23.41 -8.25
N ASP A 263 3.55 -24.64 -8.46
CA ASP A 263 2.85 -25.07 -9.67
C ASP A 263 1.55 -24.26 -9.87
N ALA A 264 0.69 -24.20 -8.86
CA ALA A 264 -0.56 -23.44 -8.93
C ALA A 264 -0.34 -21.93 -9.18
N LEU A 265 0.71 -21.34 -8.58
CA LEU A 265 1.12 -19.97 -8.87
C LEU A 265 1.52 -19.83 -10.34
N SER A 266 2.31 -20.75 -10.85
CA SER A 266 2.83 -20.72 -12.22
C SER A 266 1.73 -20.85 -13.27
N ILE A 267 0.71 -21.67 -13.02
CA ILE A 267 -0.49 -21.75 -13.88
C ILE A 267 -1.22 -20.40 -13.93
N GLY A 268 -1.46 -19.78 -12.76
CA GLY A 268 -2.09 -18.46 -12.72
C GLY A 268 -1.26 -17.38 -13.41
N LEU A 269 0.04 -17.38 -13.18
CA LEU A 269 0.98 -16.44 -13.82
C LEU A 269 1.07 -16.64 -15.34
N SER A 270 1.09 -17.89 -15.84
CA SER A 270 1.12 -18.14 -17.29
C SER A 270 -0.11 -17.59 -18.00
N ASN A 271 -1.30 -17.75 -17.40
CA ASN A 271 -2.52 -17.17 -17.93
C ASN A 271 -2.43 -15.64 -18.01
N LEU A 272 -1.85 -15.00 -17.00
CA LEU A 272 -1.64 -13.54 -16.98
C LEU A 272 -0.58 -13.12 -17.99
N CYS A 273 0.50 -13.90 -18.18
CA CYS A 273 1.50 -13.65 -19.22
C CYS A 273 0.88 -13.67 -20.61
N TYR A 274 0.01 -14.63 -20.91
CA TYR A 274 -0.66 -14.67 -22.20
C TYR A 274 -1.72 -13.58 -22.39
N ALA A 275 -2.34 -13.11 -21.31
CA ALA A 275 -3.34 -12.05 -21.37
C ALA A 275 -2.73 -10.65 -21.49
N PHE A 276 -1.64 -10.36 -20.77
CA PHE A 276 -1.06 -9.04 -20.62
C PHE A 276 0.34 -8.88 -21.23
N ASN A 277 1.05 -9.98 -21.46
CA ASN A 277 2.42 -10.01 -21.96
C ASN A 277 3.34 -8.98 -21.27
N PRO A 278 3.49 -9.03 -19.94
CA PRO A 278 4.23 -8.04 -19.19
C PRO A 278 5.74 -8.20 -19.41
N GLU A 279 6.47 -7.09 -19.36
CA GLU A 279 7.93 -7.10 -19.35
C GLU A 279 8.50 -7.72 -18.06
N CYS A 280 7.80 -7.49 -16.92
CA CYS A 280 8.18 -8.14 -15.68
C CYS A 280 6.96 -8.48 -14.78
N ILE A 281 7.18 -9.50 -13.96
CA ILE A 281 6.29 -9.92 -12.87
C ILE A 281 7.03 -9.67 -11.57
N VAL A 282 6.43 -8.93 -10.64
CA VAL A 282 6.96 -8.68 -9.30
C VAL A 282 6.09 -9.42 -8.29
N LEU A 283 6.66 -10.34 -7.54
CA LEU A 283 5.97 -11.08 -6.49
C LEU A 283 6.31 -10.49 -5.12
N GLY A 284 5.27 -10.11 -4.37
CA GLY A 284 5.34 -9.58 -3.03
C GLY A 284 4.46 -10.37 -2.04
N GLY A 285 4.29 -9.81 -0.85
CA GLY A 285 3.59 -10.45 0.26
C GLY A 285 4.53 -11.23 1.17
N GLY A 286 4.05 -11.58 2.37
CA GLY A 286 4.89 -12.15 3.44
C GLY A 286 5.60 -13.45 3.07
N ILE A 287 5.03 -14.27 2.20
CA ILE A 287 5.67 -15.53 1.77
C ILE A 287 6.97 -15.27 0.97
N MET A 288 7.09 -14.11 0.32
CA MET A 288 8.25 -13.74 -0.48
C MET A 288 9.49 -13.34 0.34
N GLU A 289 9.40 -13.35 1.67
CA GLU A 289 10.59 -13.37 2.54
C GLU A 289 11.47 -14.60 2.25
N GLN A 290 10.88 -15.65 1.69
CA GLN A 290 11.56 -16.89 1.26
C GLN A 290 11.82 -16.93 -0.25
N LYS A 291 12.06 -15.76 -0.85
CA LYS A 291 12.26 -15.58 -2.30
C LYS A 291 13.35 -16.47 -2.89
N ASP A 292 14.42 -16.74 -2.14
CA ASP A 292 15.55 -17.54 -2.61
C ASP A 292 15.17 -19.01 -2.87
N ILE A 293 14.14 -19.50 -2.16
CA ILE A 293 13.55 -20.83 -2.40
C ILE A 293 12.43 -20.75 -3.44
N LEU A 294 11.57 -19.73 -3.34
CA LEU A 294 10.34 -19.64 -4.11
C LEU A 294 10.57 -19.24 -5.56
N LEU A 295 11.38 -18.20 -5.83
CA LEU A 295 11.55 -17.69 -7.20
C LEU A 295 12.08 -18.75 -8.18
N PRO A 296 13.14 -19.54 -7.87
CA PRO A 296 13.62 -20.57 -8.76
C PRO A 296 12.57 -21.66 -9.03
N LYS A 297 11.80 -22.07 -8.00
CA LYS A 297 10.74 -23.06 -8.13
C LYS A 297 9.60 -22.56 -9.02
N ILE A 298 9.09 -21.35 -8.72
CA ILE A 298 8.01 -20.73 -9.49
C ILE A 298 8.46 -20.52 -10.94
N TRP A 299 9.69 -20.05 -11.16
CA TRP A 299 10.21 -19.85 -12.50
C TRP A 299 10.36 -21.17 -13.28
N GLY A 300 10.84 -22.24 -12.64
CA GLY A 300 10.92 -23.57 -13.23
C GLY A 300 9.58 -24.05 -13.76
N HIS A 301 8.55 -24.05 -12.91
CA HIS A 301 7.19 -24.42 -13.33
C HIS A 301 6.61 -23.46 -14.38
N LEU A 302 6.86 -22.14 -14.24
CA LEU A 302 6.33 -21.15 -15.15
C LEU A 302 6.86 -21.34 -16.60
N GLN A 303 8.16 -21.66 -16.74
CA GLN A 303 8.77 -21.92 -18.04
C GLN A 303 8.15 -23.10 -18.77
N GLU A 304 7.64 -24.11 -18.03
CA GLU A 304 6.96 -25.27 -18.64
C GLU A 304 5.60 -24.88 -19.27
N HIS A 305 5.00 -23.79 -18.81
CA HIS A 305 3.71 -23.28 -19.29
C HIS A 305 3.84 -22.18 -20.35
N LEU A 306 5.01 -21.60 -20.54
CA LEU A 306 5.22 -20.49 -21.47
C LEU A 306 5.86 -20.94 -22.78
N VAL A 307 5.36 -20.43 -23.88
CA VAL A 307 6.10 -20.55 -25.17
C VAL A 307 7.40 -19.72 -25.09
N PRO A 308 8.47 -20.13 -25.79
CA PRO A 308 9.80 -19.52 -25.65
C PRO A 308 9.81 -17.99 -25.78
N ILE A 309 9.12 -17.45 -26.79
CA ILE A 309 9.08 -16.00 -27.01
C ILE A 309 8.50 -15.21 -25.82
N VAL A 310 7.56 -15.76 -25.04
CA VAL A 310 7.01 -15.13 -23.86
C VAL A 310 7.98 -15.29 -22.68
N ALA A 311 8.51 -16.48 -22.47
CA ALA A 311 9.47 -16.75 -21.38
C ALA A 311 10.74 -15.90 -21.50
N GLU A 312 11.30 -15.74 -22.71
CA GLU A 312 12.52 -14.95 -22.96
C GLU A 312 12.33 -13.45 -22.74
N ASN A 313 11.10 -12.94 -22.81
CA ASN A 313 10.78 -11.52 -22.70
C ASN A 313 10.07 -11.16 -21.38
N THR A 314 9.90 -12.11 -20.47
CA THR A 314 9.27 -11.87 -19.14
C THR A 314 10.28 -12.12 -18.03
N ARG A 315 10.47 -11.14 -17.15
CA ARG A 315 11.33 -11.27 -15.96
C ARG A 315 10.48 -11.55 -14.72
N LEU A 316 10.87 -12.54 -13.91
CA LEU A 316 10.25 -12.81 -12.61
C LEU A 316 11.13 -12.27 -11.49
N LEU A 317 10.60 -11.38 -10.66
CA LEU A 317 11.32 -10.64 -9.64
C LEU A 317 10.58 -10.71 -8.30
N ALA A 318 11.32 -10.62 -7.18
CA ALA A 318 10.73 -10.37 -5.88
C ALA A 318 10.57 -8.86 -5.64
N ALA A 319 9.51 -8.48 -4.92
CA ALA A 319 9.33 -7.14 -4.40
C ALA A 319 10.51 -6.73 -3.50
N SER A 320 10.91 -5.46 -3.56
CA SER A 320 12.09 -4.94 -2.86
C SER A 320 11.77 -3.89 -1.79
N LEU A 321 10.61 -3.27 -1.86
CA LEU A 321 10.23 -2.19 -0.95
C LEU A 321 9.64 -2.66 0.39
N GLY A 322 9.19 -3.93 0.44
CA GLY A 322 8.58 -4.49 1.65
C GLY A 322 7.40 -3.64 2.13
N ASN A 323 7.39 -3.33 3.41
CA ASN A 323 6.31 -2.54 4.05
C ASN A 323 6.18 -1.09 3.56
N ARG A 324 7.09 -0.60 2.74
CA ARG A 324 7.04 0.77 2.18
C ARG A 324 6.29 0.85 0.86
N ALA A 325 6.04 -0.30 0.22
CA ALA A 325 5.47 -0.34 -1.13
C ALA A 325 4.10 0.37 -1.22
N GLY A 326 3.18 0.09 -0.29
CA GLY A 326 1.85 0.71 -0.24
C GLY A 326 1.93 2.24 -0.04
N LEU A 327 2.77 2.70 0.90
CA LEU A 327 2.96 4.13 1.19
C LEU A 327 3.52 4.90 -0.02
N LEU A 328 4.58 4.37 -0.62
CA LEU A 328 5.22 4.99 -1.80
C LEU A 328 4.30 4.93 -3.02
N GLY A 329 3.55 3.84 -3.18
CA GLY A 329 2.58 3.71 -4.26
C GLY A 329 1.40 4.66 -4.11
N ALA A 330 0.88 4.88 -2.90
CA ALA A 330 -0.16 5.89 -2.65
C ALA A 330 0.34 7.30 -3.02
N TYR A 331 1.59 7.61 -2.71
CA TYR A 331 2.24 8.86 -3.11
C TYR A 331 2.31 8.99 -4.65
N VAL A 332 2.72 7.94 -5.36
CA VAL A 332 2.76 7.92 -6.83
C VAL A 332 1.36 8.09 -7.42
N HIS A 333 0.37 7.34 -6.89
CA HIS A 333 -1.02 7.47 -7.30
C HIS A 333 -1.51 8.90 -7.15
N PHE A 334 -1.28 9.54 -6.00
CA PHE A 334 -1.64 10.93 -5.77
C PHE A 334 -1.08 11.84 -6.87
N HIS A 335 0.21 11.73 -7.19
CA HIS A 335 0.85 12.56 -8.21
C HIS A 335 0.32 12.31 -9.61
N ASN A 336 0.06 11.05 -9.98
CA ASN A 336 -0.56 10.69 -11.26
C ASN A 336 -1.94 11.33 -11.40
N ARG A 337 -2.76 11.25 -10.34
CA ARG A 337 -4.11 11.82 -10.31
C ARG A 337 -4.12 13.34 -10.36
N GLN A 338 -3.17 14.01 -9.70
CA GLN A 338 -3.10 15.48 -9.76
C GLN A 338 -2.66 15.97 -11.14
N LYS A 339 -1.67 15.31 -11.78
CA LYS A 339 -1.24 15.64 -13.16
C LYS A 339 -2.35 15.49 -14.20
N SER A 340 -3.29 14.57 -13.99
CA SER A 340 -4.41 14.35 -14.93
C SER A 340 -5.52 15.40 -14.82
N LYS A 341 -5.44 16.31 -13.83
CA LYS A 341 -6.40 17.40 -13.61
C LYS A 341 -5.92 18.74 -14.21
N ASP A 342 -4.62 18.87 -14.46
CA ASP A 342 -3.99 19.99 -15.14
C ASP A 342 -4.04 19.80 -16.68
#